data_6a71b4351d1e8e9747ed9ffc16fe0421
#
_entry.id   6a71b4351d1e8e9747ed9ffc16fe0421
#
_cell.length_a   1.000
_cell.length_b   1.000
_cell.length_c   1.000
_cell.angle_alpha   90.00
_cell.angle_beta   90.00
_cell.angle_gamma   90.00
#
_symmetry.space_group_name_H-M   'P 1'
#
loop_
_entity.id
_entity.type
_entity.pdbx_description
1 polymer ?
#
loop_
_entity_poly.entity_id
_entity_poly.type
_entity_poly.pdbx_seq_one_letter_code
_entity_poly.pdbx_strand_id
1 'polypeptide(L)'
;WGAFLVSIPFLIVIVTGILLQLKKEVEWIQPKTEEVAIDTLSIRFSDILSISQGILEAQIQGWSDIDRLDVRPDKGIVKVRAKNKWEIQIDLERGTVLKTAYRRSDIIEQLHDGSWFHPSAKLWIFLPTGIIILILWLSGMYLFFVPILAKRSRKS
;
A
#
# COMPACT_ATOMS: atom_id res chain seq x y z
N TRP A 1 20.77 17.67 17.54
CA TRP A 1 19.31 17.81 17.36
C TRP A 1 18.87 17.42 15.94
N GLY A 2 19.65 17.75 14.88
CA GLY A 2 19.30 17.41 13.50
C GLY A 2 19.14 15.90 13.26
N ALA A 3 20.05 15.09 13.80
CA ALA A 3 19.97 13.63 13.69
C ALA A 3 18.70 13.06 14.36
N PHE A 4 18.26 13.63 15.46
CA PHE A 4 17.04 13.24 16.16
C PHE A 4 15.78 13.56 15.33
N LEU A 5 15.73 14.73 14.69
CA LEU A 5 14.61 15.13 13.84
C LEU A 5 14.45 14.20 12.62
N VAL A 6 15.55 13.73 12.02
CA VAL A 6 15.53 12.80 10.89
C VAL A 6 15.21 11.37 11.34
N SER A 7 15.55 10.99 12.59
CA SER A 7 15.35 9.62 13.08
C SER A 7 13.88 9.23 13.19
N ILE A 8 12.96 10.16 13.48
CA ILE A 8 11.54 9.86 13.64
C ILE A 8 10.91 9.46 12.29
N PRO A 9 10.97 10.28 11.22
CA PRO A 9 10.48 9.88 9.91
C PRO A 9 11.15 8.61 9.39
N PHE A 10 12.45 8.43 9.66
CA PHE A 10 13.19 7.22 9.30
C PHE A 10 12.62 5.96 9.96
N LEU A 11 12.38 6.01 11.27
CA LEU A 11 11.78 4.89 12.00
C LEU A 11 10.39 4.54 11.43
N ILE A 12 9.57 5.54 11.13
CA ILE A 12 8.26 5.33 10.51
C ILE A 12 8.42 4.61 9.17
N VAL A 13 9.33 5.07 8.30
CA VAL A 13 9.58 4.45 6.98
C VAL A 13 10.03 3.00 7.12
N ILE A 14 10.93 2.68 8.06
CA ILE A 14 11.39 1.30 8.28
C ILE A 14 10.23 0.42 8.74
N VAL A 15 9.54 0.79 9.81
CA VAL A 15 8.47 -0.03 10.40
C VAL A 15 7.34 -0.25 9.38
N THR A 16 6.89 0.82 8.74
CA THR A 16 5.83 0.71 7.73
C THR A 16 6.29 -0.04 6.48
N GLY A 17 7.56 0.09 6.07
CA GLY A 17 8.14 -0.69 4.98
C GLY A 17 8.12 -2.19 5.24
N ILE A 18 8.45 -2.63 6.46
CA ILE A 18 8.35 -4.04 6.87
C ILE A 18 6.89 -4.51 6.80
N LEU A 19 5.94 -3.73 7.32
CA LEU A 19 4.52 -4.07 7.27
C LEU A 19 4.01 -4.15 5.82
N LEU A 20 4.44 -3.24 4.94
CA LEU A 20 4.07 -3.26 3.52
C LEU A 20 4.66 -4.47 2.78
N GLN A 21 5.83 -4.93 3.17
CA GLN A 21 6.40 -6.16 2.61
C GLN A 21 5.55 -7.39 2.94
N LEU A 22 4.95 -7.39 4.12
CA LEU A 22 4.10 -8.48 4.62
C LEU A 22 2.62 -8.35 4.18
N LYS A 23 2.24 -7.30 3.46
CA LYS A 23 0.82 -6.99 3.18
C LYS A 23 0.05 -8.07 2.43
N LYS A 24 0.73 -8.89 1.62
CA LYS A 24 0.09 -10.00 0.88
C LYS A 24 -0.01 -11.28 1.69
N GLU A 25 0.85 -11.44 2.69
CA GLU A 25 0.91 -12.62 3.56
C GLU A 25 -0.01 -12.50 4.76
N VAL A 26 -0.11 -11.28 5.31
CA VAL A 26 -0.89 -11.01 6.52
C VAL A 26 -2.23 -10.39 6.16
N GLU A 27 -3.30 -11.18 6.25
CA GLU A 27 -4.66 -10.77 5.88
C GLU A 27 -5.19 -9.58 6.70
N TRP A 28 -4.72 -9.44 7.94
CA TRP A 28 -5.04 -8.28 8.78
C TRP A 28 -4.55 -6.95 8.17
N ILE A 29 -3.44 -6.96 7.43
CA ILE A 29 -2.91 -5.77 6.76
C ILE A 29 -3.70 -5.49 5.49
N GLN A 30 -3.88 -6.51 4.65
CA GLN A 30 -4.61 -6.40 3.39
C GLN A 30 -5.43 -7.67 3.15
N PRO A 31 -6.73 -7.55 2.85
CA PRO A 31 -7.56 -8.72 2.56
C PRO A 31 -7.02 -9.48 1.34
N LYS A 32 -6.96 -10.81 1.48
CA LYS A 32 -6.61 -11.68 0.36
C LYS A 32 -7.61 -11.52 -0.76
N THR A 33 -7.14 -11.68 -1.97
CA THR A 33 -7.97 -11.65 -3.18
C THR A 33 -8.64 -13.01 -3.31
N GLU A 34 -9.96 -13.03 -3.37
CA GLU A 34 -10.74 -14.22 -3.71
C GLU A 34 -10.61 -14.50 -5.21
N GLU A 35 -10.84 -15.75 -5.59
CA GLU A 35 -10.82 -16.22 -6.98
C GLU A 35 -12.05 -17.07 -7.23
N VAL A 36 -12.76 -16.80 -8.31
CA VAL A 36 -13.94 -17.54 -8.74
C VAL A 36 -13.79 -17.86 -10.22
N ALA A 37 -14.04 -19.13 -10.58
CA ALA A 37 -14.15 -19.49 -11.98
C ALA A 37 -15.43 -18.89 -12.55
N ILE A 38 -15.31 -18.13 -13.62
CA ILE A 38 -16.43 -17.51 -14.33
C ILE A 38 -16.35 -17.86 -15.82
N ASP A 39 -17.48 -18.07 -16.43
CA ASP A 39 -17.58 -18.30 -17.87
C ASP A 39 -17.85 -16.98 -18.63
N THR A 40 -18.56 -16.05 -18.00
CA THR A 40 -18.95 -14.77 -18.63
C THR A 40 -18.83 -13.59 -17.66
N LEU A 41 -18.51 -12.42 -18.21
CA LEU A 41 -18.57 -11.16 -17.50
C LEU A 41 -19.97 -10.55 -17.71
N SER A 42 -20.89 -10.77 -16.76
CA SER A 42 -22.28 -10.37 -16.92
C SER A 42 -22.70 -9.17 -16.06
N ILE A 43 -21.92 -8.81 -15.05
CA ILE A 43 -22.26 -7.73 -14.11
C ILE A 43 -22.12 -6.33 -14.75
N ARG A 44 -23.09 -5.46 -14.51
CA ARG A 44 -23.08 -4.05 -14.95
C ARG A 44 -22.55 -3.14 -13.83
N PHE A 45 -22.06 -1.98 -14.20
CA PHE A 45 -21.61 -0.99 -13.21
C PHE A 45 -22.72 -0.55 -12.25
N SER A 46 -23.97 -0.46 -12.71
CA SER A 46 -25.14 -0.18 -11.87
C SER A 46 -25.33 -1.24 -10.79
N ASP A 47 -25.11 -2.51 -11.16
CA ASP A 47 -25.29 -3.63 -10.25
C ASP A 47 -24.19 -3.63 -9.17
N ILE A 48 -22.94 -3.32 -9.57
CA ILE A 48 -21.81 -3.14 -8.64
C ILE A 48 -22.13 -2.06 -7.60
N LEU A 49 -22.67 -0.91 -8.04
CA LEU A 49 -23.03 0.16 -7.12
C LEU A 49 -24.14 -0.29 -6.16
N SER A 50 -25.23 -0.88 -6.69
CA SER A 50 -26.36 -1.34 -5.88
C SER A 50 -25.94 -2.38 -4.84
N ILE A 51 -25.09 -3.34 -5.22
CA ILE A 51 -24.54 -4.35 -4.30
C ILE A 51 -23.70 -3.68 -3.22
N SER A 52 -22.83 -2.72 -3.62
CA SER A 52 -21.94 -2.03 -2.70
C SER A 52 -22.70 -1.16 -1.69
N GLN A 53 -23.83 -0.57 -2.09
CA GLN A 53 -24.73 0.20 -1.20
C GLN A 53 -25.38 -0.67 -0.11
N GLY A 54 -25.54 -1.97 -0.37
CA GLY A 54 -26.05 -2.94 0.61
C GLY A 54 -25.06 -3.28 1.74
N ILE A 55 -23.78 -2.83 1.64
CA ILE A 55 -22.76 -3.13 2.64
C ILE A 55 -22.61 -1.95 3.61
N LEU A 56 -23.14 -2.12 4.83
CA LEU A 56 -23.20 -1.06 5.84
C LEU A 56 -21.84 -0.52 6.23
N GLU A 57 -20.85 -1.38 6.36
CA GLU A 57 -19.48 -1.02 6.76
C GLU A 57 -18.80 -0.11 5.73
N ALA A 58 -19.09 -0.30 4.47
CA ALA A 58 -18.51 0.49 3.38
C ALA A 58 -19.13 1.89 3.27
N GLN A 59 -20.34 2.11 3.80
CA GLN A 59 -21.06 3.39 3.84
C GLN A 59 -21.17 4.07 2.47
N ILE A 60 -21.33 3.28 1.40
CA ILE A 60 -21.44 3.77 0.03
C ILE A 60 -22.86 4.19 -0.24
N GLN A 61 -23.09 5.47 -0.56
CA GLN A 61 -24.39 6.01 -0.99
C GLN A 61 -24.43 6.26 -2.50
N GLY A 62 -23.27 6.51 -3.11
CA GLY A 62 -23.14 6.77 -4.54
C GLY A 62 -21.72 6.59 -5.04
N TRP A 63 -21.51 6.86 -6.31
CA TRP A 63 -20.20 6.76 -6.95
C TRP A 63 -19.16 7.68 -6.30
N SER A 64 -19.59 8.79 -5.71
CA SER A 64 -18.72 9.71 -4.99
C SER A 64 -18.01 9.10 -3.79
N ASP A 65 -18.54 8.01 -3.21
CA ASP A 65 -17.98 7.35 -2.02
C ASP A 65 -17.01 6.23 -2.39
N ILE A 66 -16.95 5.89 -3.67
CA ILE A 66 -16.02 4.92 -4.22
C ILE A 66 -14.74 5.65 -4.62
N ASP A 67 -13.59 5.16 -4.15
CA ASP A 67 -12.26 5.61 -4.55
C ASP A 67 -11.90 5.06 -5.93
N ARG A 68 -12.06 3.73 -6.11
CA ARG A 68 -11.79 3.05 -7.37
C ARG A 68 -12.43 1.66 -7.46
N LEU A 69 -12.56 1.20 -8.69
CA LEU A 69 -12.88 -0.19 -9.04
C LEU A 69 -11.63 -0.87 -9.63
N ASP A 70 -11.28 -2.03 -9.09
CA ASP A 70 -10.19 -2.87 -9.58
C ASP A 70 -10.79 -4.16 -10.15
N VAL A 71 -11.01 -4.18 -11.46
CA VAL A 71 -11.60 -5.32 -12.16
C VAL A 71 -10.51 -6.33 -12.48
N ARG A 72 -10.72 -7.57 -12.08
CA ARG A 72 -9.79 -8.69 -12.27
C ARG A 72 -10.48 -9.85 -13.00
N PRO A 73 -10.53 -9.81 -14.32
CA PRO A 73 -11.19 -10.84 -15.12
C PRO A 73 -10.53 -12.22 -14.96
N ASP A 74 -9.21 -12.25 -14.80
CA ASP A 74 -8.43 -13.46 -14.55
C ASP A 74 -8.80 -14.19 -13.26
N LYS A 75 -9.39 -13.46 -12.30
CA LYS A 75 -9.85 -13.97 -11.01
C LYS A 75 -11.37 -13.98 -10.86
N GLY A 76 -12.09 -13.59 -11.89
CA GLY A 76 -13.54 -13.53 -11.89
C GLY A 76 -14.18 -12.53 -10.93
N ILE A 77 -13.44 -11.50 -10.49
CA ILE A 77 -13.90 -10.57 -9.46
C ILE A 77 -13.70 -9.10 -9.81
N VAL A 78 -14.51 -8.24 -9.18
CA VAL A 78 -14.25 -6.82 -9.05
C VAL A 78 -14.06 -6.45 -7.57
N LYS A 79 -13.06 -5.64 -7.29
CA LYS A 79 -12.82 -5.05 -5.98
C LYS A 79 -13.33 -3.62 -5.98
N VAL A 80 -14.31 -3.33 -5.17
CA VAL A 80 -14.81 -1.99 -4.91
C VAL A 80 -14.06 -1.45 -3.70
N ARG A 81 -13.35 -0.33 -3.88
CA ARG A 81 -12.64 0.35 -2.80
C ARG A 81 -13.39 1.61 -2.40
N ALA A 82 -13.94 1.60 -1.21
CA ALA A 82 -14.59 2.75 -0.65
C ALA A 82 -13.57 3.77 -0.11
N LYS A 83 -13.93 5.05 -0.09
CA LYS A 83 -13.09 6.13 0.45
C LYS A 83 -12.77 5.95 1.94
N ASN A 84 -13.66 5.28 2.69
CA ASN A 84 -13.46 4.94 4.09
C ASN A 84 -12.55 3.70 4.32
N LYS A 85 -11.83 3.23 3.27
CA LYS A 85 -10.86 2.12 3.29
C LYS A 85 -11.47 0.71 3.38
N TRP A 86 -12.77 0.56 3.28
CA TRP A 86 -13.37 -0.76 3.09
C TRP A 86 -13.22 -1.24 1.65
N GLU A 87 -12.94 -2.52 1.49
CA GLU A 87 -12.88 -3.22 0.21
C GLU A 87 -13.99 -4.27 0.16
N ILE A 88 -14.76 -4.26 -0.91
CA ILE A 88 -15.78 -5.27 -1.21
C ILE A 88 -15.31 -6.02 -2.44
N GLN A 89 -15.28 -7.35 -2.39
CA GLN A 89 -14.96 -8.21 -3.52
C GLN A 89 -16.25 -8.84 -4.02
N ILE A 90 -16.57 -8.64 -5.28
CA ILE A 90 -17.84 -9.07 -5.91
C ILE A 90 -17.50 -9.97 -7.09
N ASP A 91 -18.22 -11.09 -7.20
CA ASP A 91 -18.19 -12.02 -8.33
C ASP A 91 -18.72 -11.33 -9.60
N LEU A 92 -17.95 -11.39 -10.69
CA LEU A 92 -18.27 -10.71 -11.96
C LEU A 92 -19.38 -11.42 -12.77
N GLU A 93 -19.73 -12.64 -12.44
CA GLU A 93 -20.78 -13.39 -13.11
C GLU A 93 -22.10 -13.35 -12.32
N ARG A 94 -22.02 -13.66 -11.02
CA ARG A 94 -23.20 -13.82 -10.16
C ARG A 94 -23.59 -12.57 -9.39
N GLY A 95 -22.68 -11.59 -9.28
CA GLY A 95 -22.89 -10.39 -8.47
C GLY A 95 -22.92 -10.67 -6.97
N THR A 96 -22.46 -11.82 -6.52
CA THR A 96 -22.40 -12.14 -5.09
C THR A 96 -21.21 -11.47 -4.41
N VAL A 97 -21.40 -10.99 -3.18
CA VAL A 97 -20.30 -10.47 -2.35
C VAL A 97 -19.52 -11.66 -1.79
N LEU A 98 -18.26 -11.75 -2.18
CA LEU A 98 -17.35 -12.81 -1.74
C LEU A 98 -16.67 -12.45 -0.42
N LYS A 99 -16.31 -11.17 -0.29
CA LYS A 99 -15.57 -10.68 0.89
C LYS A 99 -15.78 -9.20 1.09
N THR A 100 -15.88 -8.80 2.36
CA THR A 100 -15.85 -7.41 2.80
C THR A 100 -14.81 -7.27 3.89
N ALA A 101 -13.84 -6.37 3.75
CA ALA A 101 -12.78 -6.21 4.73
C ALA A 101 -12.18 -4.80 4.71
N TYR A 102 -11.65 -4.39 5.85
CA TYR A 102 -10.95 -3.12 6.00
C TYR A 102 -9.48 -3.21 5.57
N ARG A 103 -9.03 -2.29 4.71
CA ARG A 103 -7.68 -2.24 4.17
C ARG A 103 -6.76 -1.37 5.02
N ARG A 104 -6.03 -1.99 5.93
CA ARG A 104 -5.02 -1.29 6.74
C ARG A 104 -3.78 -0.92 5.95
N SER A 105 -3.50 -1.65 4.86
CA SER A 105 -2.39 -1.34 3.95
C SER A 105 -2.43 0.10 3.43
N ASP A 106 -3.62 0.65 3.19
CA ASP A 106 -3.76 2.02 2.66
C ASP A 106 -3.31 3.07 3.68
N ILE A 107 -3.58 2.84 4.97
CA ILE A 107 -3.10 3.72 6.06
C ILE A 107 -1.58 3.54 6.25
N ILE A 108 -1.11 2.30 6.19
CA ILE A 108 0.32 2.00 6.30
C ILE A 108 1.10 2.65 5.15
N GLU A 109 0.57 2.61 3.92
CA GLU A 109 1.14 3.30 2.75
C GLU A 109 1.20 4.82 2.96
N GLN A 110 0.11 5.42 3.48
CA GLN A 110 0.06 6.86 3.79
C GLN A 110 1.04 7.26 4.90
N LEU A 111 1.23 6.41 5.90
CA LEU A 111 2.25 6.61 6.95
C LEU A 111 3.65 6.48 6.39
N HIS A 112 3.87 5.50 5.48
CA HIS A 112 5.16 5.24 4.86
C HIS A 112 5.65 6.42 4.03
N ASP A 113 4.78 7.04 3.26
CA ASP A 113 5.13 8.18 2.41
C ASP A 113 4.87 9.54 3.07
N GLY A 114 4.32 9.57 4.29
CA GLY A 114 4.05 10.77 5.07
C GLY A 114 2.77 11.52 4.70
N SER A 115 2.02 11.07 3.70
CA SER A 115 0.79 11.75 3.26
C SER A 115 -0.33 11.68 4.30
N TRP A 116 -0.24 10.75 5.26
CA TRP A 116 -1.15 10.67 6.39
C TRP A 116 -1.12 11.93 7.29
N PHE A 117 0.06 12.53 7.47
CA PHE A 117 0.22 13.72 8.30
C PHE A 117 -0.27 14.98 7.57
N HIS A 118 0.18 15.15 6.33
CA HIS A 118 -0.21 16.25 5.45
C HIS A 118 0.24 15.95 4.01
N PRO A 119 -0.51 16.33 2.96
CA PRO A 119 -0.11 16.10 1.58
C PRO A 119 1.30 16.60 1.24
N SER A 120 1.69 17.75 1.80
CA SER A 120 3.03 18.31 1.60
C SER A 120 4.14 17.60 2.38
N ALA A 121 3.82 16.86 3.45
CA ALA A 121 4.82 16.15 4.27
C ALA A 121 5.59 15.11 3.46
N LYS A 122 4.91 14.47 2.49
CA LYS A 122 5.52 13.54 1.53
C LYS A 122 6.75 14.13 0.84
N LEU A 123 6.65 15.34 0.32
CA LEU A 123 7.72 15.97 -0.45
C LEU A 123 8.71 16.78 0.42
N TRP A 124 8.25 17.37 1.51
CA TRP A 124 9.07 18.28 2.30
C TRP A 124 9.74 17.66 3.52
N ILE A 125 9.26 16.51 3.98
CA ILE A 125 9.80 15.80 5.15
C ILE A 125 10.30 14.41 4.75
N PHE A 126 9.47 13.58 4.18
CA PHE A 126 9.79 12.19 3.92
C PHE A 126 10.78 12.02 2.75
N LEU A 127 10.62 12.76 1.65
CA LEU A 127 11.56 12.70 0.53
C LEU A 127 12.96 13.18 0.92
N PRO A 128 13.17 14.35 1.55
CA PRO A 128 14.51 14.76 2.01
C PRO A 128 15.10 13.78 3.02
N THR A 129 14.29 13.22 3.93
CA THR A 129 14.76 12.19 4.86
C THR A 129 15.30 10.98 4.11
N GLY A 130 14.60 10.49 3.10
CA GLY A 130 15.04 9.39 2.25
C GLY A 130 16.34 9.68 1.52
N ILE A 131 16.51 10.90 0.99
CA ILE A 131 17.74 11.35 0.32
C ILE A 131 18.91 11.38 1.31
N ILE A 132 18.72 11.92 2.51
CA ILE A 132 19.74 11.95 3.54
C ILE A 132 20.20 10.55 3.92
N ILE A 133 19.25 9.62 4.11
CA ILE A 133 19.55 8.22 4.44
C ILE A 133 20.35 7.57 3.31
N LEU A 134 19.97 7.79 2.05
CA LEU A 134 20.72 7.27 0.90
C LEU A 134 22.16 7.79 0.88
N ILE A 135 22.38 9.09 1.13
CA ILE A 135 23.73 9.68 1.19
C ILE A 135 24.53 9.06 2.33
N LEU A 136 23.93 8.90 3.52
CA LEU A 136 24.57 8.28 4.67
C LEU A 136 24.93 6.81 4.37
N TRP A 137 24.06 6.07 3.71
CA TRP A 137 24.33 4.69 3.31
C TRP A 137 25.49 4.61 2.31
N LEU A 138 25.49 5.44 1.25
CA LEU A 138 26.55 5.48 0.26
C LEU A 138 27.90 5.86 0.88
N SER A 139 27.92 6.86 1.78
CA SER A 139 29.14 7.25 2.50
C SER A 139 29.65 6.16 3.43
N GLY A 140 28.75 5.44 4.12
CA GLY A 140 29.10 4.28 4.94
C GLY A 140 29.71 3.15 4.11
N MET A 141 29.13 2.84 2.94
CA MET A 141 29.68 1.87 2.00
C MET A 141 31.07 2.28 1.49
N TYR A 142 31.24 3.57 1.15
CA TYR A 142 32.54 4.09 0.74
C TYR A 142 33.59 3.89 1.83
N LEU A 143 33.29 4.31 3.07
CA LEU A 143 34.20 4.14 4.21
C LEU A 143 34.53 2.67 4.52
N PHE A 144 33.59 1.76 4.28
CA PHE A 144 33.79 0.33 4.45
C PHE A 144 34.77 -0.24 3.39
N PHE A 145 34.63 0.14 2.12
CA PHE A 145 35.44 -0.42 1.05
C PHE A 145 36.83 0.20 0.92
N VAL A 146 37.03 1.47 1.26
CA VAL A 146 38.33 2.17 1.15
C VAL A 146 39.46 1.39 1.83
N PRO A 147 39.41 0.98 3.10
CA PRO A 147 40.49 0.27 3.76
C PRO A 147 40.74 -1.14 3.16
N ILE A 148 39.70 -1.79 2.63
CA ILE A 148 39.80 -3.11 1.99
C ILE A 148 40.57 -2.99 0.69
N LEU A 149 40.25 -2.00 -0.14
CA LEU A 149 40.94 -1.73 -1.41
C LEU A 149 42.39 -1.28 -1.18
N ALA A 150 42.65 -0.41 -0.21
CA ALA A 150 43.98 0.04 0.16
C ALA A 150 44.89 -1.10 0.65
N LYS A 151 44.33 -2.05 1.41
CA LYS A 151 45.07 -3.28 1.83
C LYS A 151 45.45 -4.16 0.62
N ARG A 152 44.56 -4.27 -0.35
CA ARG A 152 44.80 -5.10 -1.55
C ARG A 152 45.88 -4.52 -2.45
N SER A 153 45.90 -3.20 -2.62
CA SER A 153 46.91 -2.47 -3.40
C SER A 153 48.32 -2.53 -2.77
N ARG A 154 48.44 -2.70 -1.45
CA ARG A 154 49.78 -2.83 -0.78
C ARG A 154 50.34 -4.24 -0.83
N LYS A 155 49.57 -5.24 -1.27
CA LYS A 155 50.00 -6.65 -1.36
C LYS A 155 50.35 -7.09 -2.79
N SER A 156 50.09 -6.24 -3.77
CA SER A 156 50.48 -6.36 -5.17
C SER A 156 51.73 -5.52 -5.44
#